data_6dbc5a10bc1ea009394401e45ae5eadb
#
_entry.id   6dbc5a10bc1ea009394401e45ae5eadb
#
_cell.length_a   1.000
_cell.length_b   1.000
_cell.length_c   1.000
_cell.angle_alpha   90.00
_cell.angle_beta   90.00
_cell.angle_gamma   90.00
#
_symmetry.space_group_name_H-M   'P 1'
#
loop_
_entity.id
_entity.type
_entity.pdbx_description
1 polymer ?
#
loop_
_entity_poly.entity_id
_entity_poly.type
_entity_poly.pdbx_seq_one_letter_code
_entity_poly.pdbx_strand_id
1 'polypeptide(L)'
;MCNLISAGFYKIKKSRVFWTGMVLVNIWSAFLTVQAHFNSLAETIPYTFEDGLFVIETIMILVIAIFVSLFFGTEYSDGTLRNKLIGGYTRAQIYVSQFVVNAAACLLIYFSSILVSGILGLFLMGAEGVSAMKIVVYIVAGAGMCITDAALFTFLTVSVGTKAGASVAGLLLGFSLLCGAMAVHDKLSQEEYMYIPKTEQGGDISVITEDTELMKVPNPYYVFGAKRKALEFLLDINPSGQAVQLAALELFRPGAVIIYDTALTALFCSLGVFIFKKRNLK
;
A
#
# COMPACT_ATOMS: atom_id res chain seq x y z
N MET A 1 16.71 -12.72 -22.07
CA MET A 1 15.95 -12.13 -20.96
C MET A 1 16.61 -10.86 -20.44
N CYS A 2 17.94 -10.85 -20.20
CA CYS A 2 18.67 -9.65 -19.75
C CYS A 2 18.45 -8.42 -20.64
N ASN A 3 18.45 -8.57 -21.97
CA ASN A 3 18.22 -7.47 -22.90
C ASN A 3 16.82 -6.83 -22.76
N LEU A 4 15.78 -7.64 -22.47
CA LEU A 4 14.42 -7.12 -22.22
C LEU A 4 14.37 -6.29 -20.93
N ILE A 5 15.01 -6.77 -19.87
CA ILE A 5 15.09 -6.07 -18.58
C ILE A 5 15.88 -4.76 -18.75
N SER A 6 17.04 -4.80 -19.41
CA SER A 6 17.86 -3.60 -19.69
C SER A 6 17.08 -2.56 -20.51
N ALA A 7 16.36 -2.99 -21.55
CA ALA A 7 15.49 -2.11 -22.33
C ALA A 7 14.35 -1.52 -21.47
N GLY A 8 13.79 -2.30 -20.55
CA GLY A 8 12.79 -1.85 -19.59
C GLY A 8 13.31 -0.77 -18.64
N PHE A 9 14.50 -0.94 -18.06
CA PHE A 9 15.13 0.07 -17.23
C PHE A 9 15.47 1.36 -18.01
N TYR A 10 15.92 1.22 -19.24
CA TYR A 10 16.13 2.37 -20.11
C TYR A 10 14.83 3.14 -20.36
N LYS A 11 13.70 2.40 -20.54
CA LYS A 11 12.36 2.99 -20.68
C LYS A 11 11.93 3.72 -19.41
N ILE A 12 12.18 3.15 -18.21
CA ILE A 12 11.89 3.84 -16.91
C ILE A 12 12.63 5.19 -16.87
N LYS A 13 13.93 5.19 -17.15
CA LYS A 13 14.74 6.41 -17.09
C LYS A 13 14.22 7.53 -17.98
N LYS A 14 13.58 7.19 -19.12
CA LYS A 14 12.99 8.15 -20.07
C LYS A 14 11.48 8.37 -19.87
N SER A 15 10.85 7.65 -18.96
CA SER A 15 9.40 7.70 -18.74
C SER A 15 8.99 8.95 -17.99
N ARG A 16 8.18 9.80 -18.62
CA ARG A 16 7.54 10.93 -17.94
C ARG A 16 6.61 10.45 -16.81
N VAL A 17 5.88 9.34 -17.03
CA VAL A 17 4.97 8.75 -16.03
C VAL A 17 5.72 8.38 -14.75
N PHE A 18 6.91 7.77 -14.88
CA PHE A 18 7.74 7.42 -13.72
C PHE A 18 8.18 8.65 -12.93
N TRP A 19 8.79 9.63 -13.60
CA TRP A 19 9.31 10.83 -12.92
C TRP A 19 8.21 11.70 -12.33
N THR A 20 7.09 11.88 -13.05
CA THR A 20 5.93 12.62 -12.52
C THR A 20 5.33 11.91 -11.32
N GLY A 21 5.14 10.59 -11.37
CA GLY A 21 4.65 9.79 -10.24
C GLY A 21 5.60 9.90 -9.04
N MET A 22 6.90 9.75 -9.25
CA MET A 22 7.92 9.87 -8.19
C MET A 22 7.89 11.25 -7.52
N VAL A 23 7.84 12.33 -8.30
CA VAL A 23 7.78 13.70 -7.76
C VAL A 23 6.50 13.93 -6.97
N LEU A 24 5.34 13.51 -7.49
CA LEU A 24 4.05 13.67 -6.81
C LEU A 24 4.01 12.89 -5.48
N VAL A 25 4.50 11.66 -5.47
CA VAL A 25 4.56 10.85 -4.23
C VAL A 25 5.49 11.49 -3.20
N ASN A 26 6.65 11.98 -3.61
CA ASN A 26 7.58 12.63 -2.70
C ASN A 26 7.03 13.95 -2.13
N ILE A 27 6.33 14.76 -2.95
CA ILE A 27 5.65 15.97 -2.47
C ILE A 27 4.55 15.61 -1.47
N TRP A 28 3.76 14.58 -1.77
CA TRP A 28 2.69 14.12 -0.88
C TRP A 28 3.24 13.54 0.43
N SER A 29 4.30 12.75 0.34
CA SER A 29 5.02 12.22 1.51
C SER A 29 5.53 13.34 2.42
N ALA A 30 6.19 14.34 1.84
CA ALA A 30 6.65 15.52 2.57
C ALA A 30 5.48 16.27 3.24
N PHE A 31 4.38 16.46 2.50
CA PHE A 31 3.17 17.12 3.04
C PHE A 31 2.60 16.36 4.24
N LEU A 32 2.45 15.04 4.16
CA LEU A 32 1.93 14.23 5.26
C LEU A 32 2.85 14.26 6.50
N THR A 33 4.17 14.21 6.30
CA THR A 33 5.14 14.32 7.40
C THR A 33 5.07 15.69 8.10
N VAL A 34 4.96 16.77 7.33
CA VAL A 34 4.80 18.12 7.87
C VAL A 34 3.45 18.26 8.60
N GLN A 35 2.38 17.70 8.05
CA GLN A 35 1.05 17.69 8.69
C GLN A 35 1.09 16.93 10.02
N ALA A 36 1.75 15.76 10.07
CA ALA A 36 1.94 15.00 11.32
C ALA A 36 2.67 15.83 12.38
N HIS A 37 3.71 16.59 11.99
CA HIS A 37 4.42 17.49 12.90
C HIS A 37 3.50 18.60 13.45
N PHE A 38 2.69 19.25 12.61
CA PHE A 38 1.77 20.28 13.08
C PHE A 38 0.69 19.71 14.01
N ASN A 39 0.19 18.51 13.74
CA ASN A 39 -0.76 17.83 14.61
C ASN A 39 -0.12 17.52 15.99
N SER A 40 1.15 17.12 16.04
CA SER A 40 1.87 16.87 17.29
C SER A 40 2.01 18.13 18.17
N LEU A 41 2.05 19.30 17.56
CA LEU A 41 2.09 20.58 18.26
C LEU A 41 0.72 21.02 18.82
N ALA A 42 -0.37 20.59 18.17
CA ALA A 42 -1.74 20.99 18.49
C ALA A 42 -2.41 20.04 19.50
N GLU A 43 -2.01 18.79 19.53
CA GLU A 43 -2.62 17.73 20.35
C GLU A 43 -1.76 17.40 21.58
N THR A 44 -2.42 16.94 22.64
CA THR A 44 -1.76 16.46 23.87
C THR A 44 -1.06 15.10 23.69
N ILE A 45 -1.30 14.41 22.59
CA ILE A 45 -0.66 13.13 22.24
C ILE A 45 0.49 13.43 21.25
N PRO A 46 1.74 13.19 21.64
CA PRO A 46 2.86 13.43 20.75
C PRO A 46 2.86 12.44 19.59
N TYR A 47 2.74 12.94 18.37
CA TYR A 47 3.08 12.16 17.16
C TYR A 47 4.58 11.88 17.16
N THR A 48 4.94 10.64 16.89
CA THR A 48 6.33 10.22 16.82
C THR A 48 6.87 10.29 15.39
N PHE A 49 8.17 10.24 15.25
CA PHE A 49 8.84 10.10 13.95
C PHE A 49 8.27 8.94 13.12
N GLU A 50 7.95 7.81 13.78
CA GLU A 50 7.42 6.60 13.12
C GLU A 50 6.05 6.86 12.48
N ASP A 51 5.19 7.67 13.11
CA ASP A 51 3.85 8.02 12.60
C ASP A 51 3.95 8.77 11.26
N GLY A 52 4.87 9.72 11.15
CA GLY A 52 5.09 10.47 9.91
C GLY A 52 5.71 9.65 8.78
N LEU A 53 6.45 8.59 9.12
CA LEU A 53 7.24 7.81 8.16
C LEU A 53 6.37 6.91 7.28
N PHE A 54 5.36 6.24 7.84
CA PHE A 54 4.61 5.18 7.16
C PHE A 54 3.21 5.59 6.69
N VAL A 55 2.73 6.79 6.98
CA VAL A 55 1.40 7.26 6.55
C VAL A 55 1.22 7.21 5.02
N ILE A 56 2.30 7.41 4.25
CA ILE A 56 2.29 7.38 2.77
C ILE A 56 1.88 6.01 2.21
N GLU A 57 2.06 4.93 2.98
CA GLU A 57 1.77 3.56 2.56
C GLU A 57 0.31 3.38 2.15
N THR A 58 -0.61 4.06 2.82
CA THR A 58 -2.06 3.94 2.57
C THR A 58 -2.46 4.25 1.13
N ILE A 59 -1.76 5.17 0.46
CA ILE A 59 -2.07 5.55 -0.92
C ILE A 59 -1.19 4.82 -1.95
N MET A 60 -0.17 4.07 -1.51
CA MET A 60 0.83 3.49 -2.40
C MET A 60 0.19 2.53 -3.42
N ILE A 61 -0.84 1.77 -3.03
CA ILE A 61 -1.58 0.89 -3.95
C ILE A 61 -2.17 1.65 -5.14
N LEU A 62 -2.72 2.85 -4.92
CA LEU A 62 -3.29 3.67 -6.00
C LEU A 62 -2.21 4.21 -6.93
N VAL A 63 -1.08 4.64 -6.36
CA VAL A 63 0.08 5.10 -7.12
C VAL A 63 0.63 3.98 -8.01
N ILE A 64 0.81 2.79 -7.46
CA ILE A 64 1.29 1.60 -8.18
C ILE A 64 0.28 1.19 -9.25
N ALA A 65 -1.01 1.20 -8.95
CA ALA A 65 -2.07 0.91 -9.92
C ALA A 65 -2.00 1.82 -11.14
N ILE A 66 -1.89 3.14 -10.92
CA ILE A 66 -1.77 4.14 -12.00
C ILE A 66 -0.46 3.92 -12.76
N PHE A 67 0.65 3.85 -12.04
CA PHE A 67 1.97 3.74 -12.66
C PHE A 67 2.08 2.49 -13.55
N VAL A 68 1.80 1.30 -13.02
CA VAL A 68 1.92 0.05 -13.76
C VAL A 68 0.96 0.01 -14.95
N SER A 69 -0.29 0.43 -14.77
CA SER A 69 -1.28 0.45 -15.83
C SER A 69 -0.90 1.42 -16.97
N LEU A 70 -0.38 2.59 -16.65
CA LEU A 70 0.07 3.56 -17.66
C LEU A 70 1.38 3.13 -18.30
N PHE A 71 2.36 2.72 -17.51
CA PHE A 71 3.70 2.38 -17.99
C PHE A 71 3.70 1.11 -18.85
N PHE A 72 3.07 0.03 -18.35
CA PHE A 72 2.96 -1.20 -19.12
C PHE A 72 1.86 -1.13 -20.19
N GLY A 73 0.74 -0.44 -19.88
CA GLY A 73 -0.36 -0.26 -20.85
C GLY A 73 0.07 0.46 -22.13
N THR A 74 1.10 1.32 -22.10
CA THR A 74 1.65 1.92 -23.32
C THR A 74 2.22 0.88 -24.28
N GLU A 75 2.71 -0.26 -23.82
CA GLU A 75 3.23 -1.32 -24.69
C GLU A 75 2.14 -2.01 -25.51
N TYR A 76 0.90 -2.00 -25.02
CA TYR A 76 -0.25 -2.46 -25.78
C TYR A 76 -0.67 -1.43 -26.84
N SER A 77 -0.74 -0.14 -26.46
CA SER A 77 -1.16 0.91 -27.39
C SER A 77 -0.14 1.18 -28.49
N ASP A 78 1.15 1.06 -28.19
CA ASP A 78 2.24 1.33 -29.14
C ASP A 78 2.64 0.09 -29.95
N GLY A 79 2.02 -1.07 -29.72
CA GLY A 79 2.31 -2.31 -30.42
C GLY A 79 3.70 -2.91 -30.15
N THR A 80 4.41 -2.39 -29.13
CA THR A 80 5.79 -2.81 -28.81
C THR A 80 5.87 -4.26 -28.34
N LEU A 81 4.79 -4.80 -27.75
CA LEU A 81 4.70 -6.21 -27.37
C LEU A 81 4.80 -7.13 -28.59
N ARG A 82 4.17 -6.73 -29.70
CA ARG A 82 4.24 -7.49 -30.96
C ARG A 82 5.67 -7.50 -31.52
N ASN A 83 6.35 -6.35 -31.45
CA ASN A 83 7.75 -6.27 -31.92
C ASN A 83 8.67 -7.15 -31.08
N LYS A 84 8.45 -7.25 -29.75
CA LYS A 84 9.21 -8.17 -28.87
C LYS A 84 9.00 -9.64 -29.26
N LEU A 85 7.78 -10.03 -29.65
CA LEU A 85 7.49 -11.39 -30.13
C LEU A 85 8.15 -11.67 -31.49
N ILE A 86 8.12 -10.73 -32.43
CA ILE A 86 8.81 -10.84 -33.72
C ILE A 86 10.33 -10.96 -33.50
N GLY A 87 10.87 -10.28 -32.50
CA GLY A 87 12.27 -10.39 -32.07
C GLY A 87 12.65 -11.73 -31.41
N GLY A 88 11.73 -12.72 -31.39
CA GLY A 88 12.00 -14.11 -30.94
C GLY A 88 11.84 -14.32 -29.42
N TYR A 89 11.38 -13.34 -28.66
CA TYR A 89 11.15 -13.54 -27.24
C TYR A 89 9.83 -14.27 -26.97
N THR A 90 9.87 -15.21 -26.02
CA THR A 90 8.66 -15.91 -25.57
C THR A 90 7.75 -14.99 -24.76
N ARG A 91 6.44 -15.25 -24.78
CA ARG A 91 5.46 -14.49 -23.98
C ARG A 91 5.78 -14.50 -22.49
N ALA A 92 6.24 -15.64 -21.93
CA ALA A 92 6.65 -15.74 -20.56
C ALA A 92 7.84 -14.83 -20.23
N GLN A 93 8.87 -14.79 -21.10
CA GLN A 93 10.01 -13.89 -20.93
C GLN A 93 9.60 -12.42 -20.97
N ILE A 94 8.68 -12.04 -21.85
CA ILE A 94 8.17 -10.67 -21.95
C ILE A 94 7.41 -10.31 -20.67
N TYR A 95 6.51 -11.19 -20.17
CA TYR A 95 5.75 -10.94 -18.95
C TYR A 95 6.66 -10.80 -17.73
N VAL A 96 7.55 -11.78 -17.49
CA VAL A 96 8.45 -11.78 -16.33
C VAL A 96 9.40 -10.58 -16.37
N SER A 97 9.96 -10.24 -17.55
CA SER A 97 10.80 -9.05 -17.66
C SER A 97 10.04 -7.77 -17.33
N GLN A 98 8.78 -7.66 -17.76
CA GLN A 98 7.93 -6.51 -17.48
C GLN A 98 7.57 -6.43 -16.00
N PHE A 99 7.23 -7.55 -15.36
CA PHE A 99 7.00 -7.60 -13.90
C PHE A 99 8.24 -7.12 -13.14
N VAL A 100 9.43 -7.64 -13.45
CA VAL A 100 10.69 -7.24 -12.78
C VAL A 100 10.94 -5.74 -12.93
N VAL A 101 10.72 -5.18 -14.11
CA VAL A 101 10.88 -3.75 -14.39
C VAL A 101 9.86 -2.91 -13.61
N ASN A 102 8.59 -3.35 -13.57
CA ASN A 102 7.53 -2.67 -12.82
C ASN A 102 7.82 -2.71 -11.31
N ALA A 103 8.16 -3.88 -10.76
CA ALA A 103 8.49 -4.05 -9.35
C ALA A 103 9.68 -3.17 -8.94
N ALA A 104 10.75 -3.15 -9.74
CA ALA A 104 11.89 -2.29 -9.48
C ALA A 104 11.53 -0.80 -9.50
N ALA A 105 10.68 -0.36 -10.43
CA ALA A 105 10.23 1.02 -10.49
C ALA A 105 9.35 1.38 -9.26
N CYS A 106 8.44 0.49 -8.84
CA CYS A 106 7.61 0.68 -7.65
C CYS A 106 8.47 0.77 -6.39
N LEU A 107 9.48 -0.10 -6.25
CA LEU A 107 10.43 -0.04 -5.14
C LEU A 107 11.24 1.27 -5.13
N LEU A 108 11.65 1.79 -6.29
CA LEU A 108 12.33 3.08 -6.36
C LEU A 108 11.42 4.22 -5.89
N ILE A 109 10.14 4.23 -6.27
CA ILE A 109 9.15 5.21 -5.80
C ILE A 109 8.98 5.07 -4.28
N TYR A 110 8.80 3.85 -3.79
CA TYR A 110 8.64 3.54 -2.38
C TYR A 110 9.83 4.01 -1.54
N PHE A 111 11.05 3.57 -1.87
CA PHE A 111 12.24 3.96 -1.11
C PHE A 111 12.52 5.46 -1.18
N SER A 112 12.18 6.12 -2.28
CA SER A 112 12.32 7.58 -2.35
C SER A 112 11.36 8.30 -1.40
N SER A 113 10.11 7.81 -1.24
CA SER A 113 9.13 8.40 -0.32
C SER A 113 9.53 8.19 1.14
N ILE A 114 9.97 6.97 1.50
CA ILE A 114 10.50 6.68 2.84
C ILE A 114 11.72 7.54 3.16
N LEU A 115 12.60 7.76 2.19
CA LEU A 115 13.78 8.62 2.38
C LEU A 115 13.39 10.08 2.63
N VAL A 116 12.42 10.61 1.88
CA VAL A 116 11.92 11.98 2.05
C VAL A 116 11.23 12.14 3.41
N SER A 117 10.29 11.24 3.76
CA SER A 117 9.62 11.25 5.07
C SER A 117 10.62 11.07 6.21
N GLY A 118 11.61 10.17 6.04
CA GLY A 118 12.63 9.91 7.04
C GLY A 118 13.52 11.12 7.32
N ILE A 119 14.00 11.77 6.29
CA ILE A 119 14.83 12.97 6.45
C ILE A 119 14.03 14.09 7.10
N LEU A 120 12.83 14.39 6.58
CA LEU A 120 11.98 15.45 7.13
C LEU A 120 11.51 15.14 8.55
N GLY A 121 11.11 13.91 8.83
CA GLY A 121 10.68 13.48 10.17
C GLY A 121 11.79 13.61 11.20
N LEU A 122 13.02 13.22 10.86
CA LEU A 122 14.18 13.38 11.75
C LEU A 122 14.47 14.87 12.06
N PHE A 123 14.32 15.75 11.07
CA PHE A 123 14.54 17.19 11.28
C PHE A 123 13.41 17.84 12.09
N LEU A 124 12.16 17.41 11.93
CA LEU A 124 11.00 18.05 12.54
C LEU A 124 10.64 17.48 13.93
N MET A 125 10.75 16.15 14.09
CA MET A 125 10.28 15.44 15.28
C MET A 125 11.43 14.86 16.13
N GLY A 126 12.65 14.76 15.58
CA GLY A 126 13.78 14.09 16.24
C GLY A 126 13.68 12.57 16.15
N ALA A 127 14.58 11.88 16.86
CA ALA A 127 14.67 10.40 16.87
C ALA A 127 14.48 9.81 18.27
N GLU A 128 13.80 10.51 19.16
CA GLU A 128 13.58 10.05 20.55
C GLU A 128 12.59 8.87 20.55
N GLY A 129 12.93 7.79 21.25
CA GLY A 129 12.07 6.60 21.41
C GLY A 129 11.97 5.70 20.18
N VAL A 130 12.68 5.99 19.09
CA VAL A 130 12.59 5.25 17.83
C VAL A 130 13.26 3.89 17.91
N SER A 131 12.53 2.82 17.57
CA SER A 131 13.08 1.48 17.44
C SER A 131 13.59 1.21 16.03
N ALA A 132 14.91 1.26 15.82
CA ALA A 132 15.52 0.99 14.53
C ALA A 132 15.10 -0.38 13.96
N MET A 133 14.96 -1.41 14.81
CA MET A 133 14.54 -2.75 14.36
C MET A 133 13.09 -2.75 13.86
N LYS A 134 12.18 -2.04 14.52
CA LYS A 134 10.79 -1.88 14.08
C LYS A 134 10.73 -1.20 12.71
N ILE A 135 11.47 -0.10 12.52
CA ILE A 135 11.53 0.60 11.25
C ILE A 135 12.03 -0.32 10.13
N VAL A 136 13.12 -1.06 10.34
CA VAL A 136 13.66 -1.99 9.33
C VAL A 136 12.63 -3.05 8.96
N VAL A 137 11.95 -3.66 9.95
CA VAL A 137 10.90 -4.67 9.70
C VAL A 137 9.76 -4.08 8.89
N TYR A 138 9.32 -2.87 9.20
CA TYR A 138 8.23 -2.17 8.49
C TYR A 138 8.63 -1.78 7.07
N ILE A 139 9.85 -1.29 6.86
CA ILE A 139 10.38 -1.01 5.52
C ILE A 139 10.43 -2.28 4.66
N VAL A 140 10.85 -3.42 5.24
CA VAL A 140 10.90 -4.69 4.51
C VAL A 140 9.49 -5.20 4.18
N ALA A 141 8.54 -5.08 5.11
CA ALA A 141 7.13 -5.44 4.87
C ALA A 141 6.51 -4.56 3.77
N GLY A 142 6.68 -3.23 3.84
CA GLY A 142 6.19 -2.32 2.81
C GLY A 142 6.83 -2.55 1.43
N ALA A 143 8.11 -2.93 1.37
CA ALA A 143 8.74 -3.33 0.12
C ALA A 143 8.12 -4.63 -0.45
N GLY A 144 7.81 -5.62 0.40
CA GLY A 144 7.09 -6.84 0.02
C GLY A 144 5.71 -6.52 -0.57
N MET A 145 4.94 -5.69 0.13
CA MET A 145 3.65 -5.18 -0.32
C MET A 145 3.75 -4.50 -1.70
N CYS A 146 4.72 -3.61 -1.91
CA CYS A 146 4.92 -2.94 -3.20
C CYS A 146 5.23 -3.92 -4.35
N ILE A 147 5.97 -4.99 -4.08
CA ILE A 147 6.23 -6.05 -5.07
C ILE A 147 4.93 -6.81 -5.39
N THR A 148 4.12 -7.12 -4.40
CA THR A 148 2.84 -7.80 -4.55
C THR A 148 1.86 -6.95 -5.37
N ASP A 149 1.76 -5.66 -5.08
CA ASP A 149 0.95 -4.71 -5.85
C ASP A 149 1.44 -4.60 -7.30
N ALA A 150 2.75 -4.52 -7.52
CA ALA A 150 3.31 -4.52 -8.87
C ALA A 150 2.96 -5.81 -9.64
N ALA A 151 2.94 -6.97 -8.98
CA ALA A 151 2.51 -8.24 -9.58
C ALA A 151 1.02 -8.23 -9.91
N LEU A 152 0.17 -7.80 -8.98
CA LEU A 152 -1.28 -7.69 -9.14
C LEU A 152 -1.65 -6.78 -10.33
N PHE A 153 -1.09 -5.57 -10.38
CA PHE A 153 -1.43 -4.62 -11.45
C PHE A 153 -0.75 -4.95 -12.78
N THR A 154 0.39 -5.64 -12.79
CA THR A 154 0.96 -6.22 -14.03
C THR A 154 0.05 -7.32 -14.58
N PHE A 155 -0.45 -8.22 -13.71
CA PHE A 155 -1.44 -9.23 -14.07
C PHE A 155 -2.74 -8.60 -14.59
N LEU A 156 -3.28 -7.59 -13.89
CA LEU A 156 -4.50 -6.90 -14.29
C LEU A 156 -4.32 -6.22 -15.67
N THR A 157 -3.20 -5.53 -15.90
CA THR A 157 -2.90 -4.86 -17.17
C THR A 157 -2.86 -5.84 -18.32
N VAL A 158 -2.26 -7.02 -18.12
CA VAL A 158 -2.27 -8.08 -19.11
C VAL A 158 -3.67 -8.63 -19.31
N SER A 159 -4.46 -8.79 -18.28
CA SER A 159 -5.83 -9.33 -18.37
C SER A 159 -6.77 -8.40 -19.11
N VAL A 160 -6.66 -7.10 -18.93
CA VAL A 160 -7.46 -6.07 -19.64
C VAL A 160 -6.93 -5.80 -21.04
N GLY A 161 -5.62 -5.58 -21.20
CA GLY A 161 -4.91 -5.42 -22.46
C GLY A 161 -5.16 -4.14 -23.24
N THR A 162 -5.65 -3.12 -22.57
CA THR A 162 -5.73 -1.75 -23.09
C THR A 162 -5.26 -0.80 -21.98
N LYS A 163 -4.56 0.27 -22.34
CA LYS A 163 -4.04 1.24 -21.41
C LYS A 163 -5.15 1.89 -20.56
N ALA A 164 -6.18 2.39 -21.21
CA ALA A 164 -7.28 3.07 -20.54
C ALA A 164 -8.08 2.12 -19.62
N GLY A 165 -8.45 0.94 -20.14
CA GLY A 165 -9.18 -0.05 -19.35
C GLY A 165 -8.39 -0.54 -18.16
N ALA A 166 -7.09 -0.79 -18.30
CA ALA A 166 -6.22 -1.22 -17.20
C ALA A 166 -6.10 -0.13 -16.12
N SER A 167 -6.01 1.15 -16.52
CA SER A 167 -5.94 2.26 -15.55
C SER A 167 -7.24 2.40 -14.76
N VAL A 168 -8.40 2.33 -15.42
CA VAL A 168 -9.70 2.41 -14.75
C VAL A 168 -9.91 1.20 -13.82
N ALA A 169 -9.69 -0.02 -14.35
CA ALA A 169 -9.84 -1.24 -13.56
C ALA A 169 -8.85 -1.29 -12.38
N GLY A 170 -7.61 -0.83 -12.59
CA GLY A 170 -6.59 -0.74 -11.54
C GLY A 170 -6.97 0.21 -10.42
N LEU A 171 -7.45 1.41 -10.75
CA LEU A 171 -7.92 2.38 -9.77
C LEU A 171 -9.13 1.88 -8.98
N LEU A 172 -10.14 1.32 -9.66
CA LEU A 172 -11.33 0.78 -9.02
C LEU A 172 -10.97 -0.38 -8.08
N LEU A 173 -10.11 -1.29 -8.51
CA LEU A 173 -9.65 -2.41 -7.68
C LEU A 173 -8.84 -1.90 -6.49
N GLY A 174 -7.85 -1.04 -6.69
CA GLY A 174 -7.02 -0.49 -5.62
C GLY A 174 -7.84 0.28 -4.59
N PHE A 175 -8.79 1.10 -5.04
CA PHE A 175 -9.69 1.83 -4.16
C PHE A 175 -10.62 0.90 -3.37
N SER A 176 -11.19 -0.14 -4.02
CA SER A 176 -12.00 -1.16 -3.33
C SER A 176 -11.22 -1.91 -2.25
N LEU A 177 -9.98 -2.31 -2.56
CA LEU A 177 -9.11 -3.01 -1.61
C LEU A 177 -8.76 -2.11 -0.42
N LEU A 178 -8.48 -0.83 -0.66
CA LEU A 178 -8.18 0.15 0.37
C LEU A 178 -9.39 0.43 1.26
N CYS A 179 -10.56 0.72 0.69
CA CYS A 179 -11.78 0.94 1.47
C CYS A 179 -12.17 -0.29 2.29
N GLY A 180 -12.03 -1.49 1.72
CA GLY A 180 -12.26 -2.74 2.43
C GLY A 180 -11.28 -2.95 3.59
N ALA A 181 -10.00 -2.63 3.38
CA ALA A 181 -8.97 -2.69 4.41
C ALA A 181 -9.25 -1.73 5.57
N MET A 182 -9.58 -0.47 5.26
CA MET A 182 -9.93 0.53 6.27
C MET A 182 -11.14 0.11 7.11
N ALA A 183 -12.19 -0.42 6.46
CA ALA A 183 -13.38 -0.88 7.15
C ALA A 183 -13.12 -2.11 8.05
N VAL A 184 -12.19 -2.98 7.66
CA VAL A 184 -11.77 -4.13 8.49
C VAL A 184 -10.90 -3.66 9.64
N HIS A 185 -9.96 -2.76 9.40
CA HIS A 185 -9.07 -2.19 10.42
C HIS A 185 -9.89 -1.45 11.50
N ASP A 186 -10.83 -0.60 11.09
CA ASP A 186 -11.72 0.12 12.02
C ASP A 186 -12.49 -0.82 12.96
N LYS A 187 -12.93 -1.99 12.45
CA LYS A 187 -13.56 -3.01 13.30
C LYS A 187 -12.59 -3.72 14.25
N LEU A 188 -11.34 -3.89 13.85
CA LEU A 188 -10.32 -4.55 14.66
C LEU A 188 -9.71 -3.62 15.71
N SER A 189 -9.70 -2.31 15.48
CA SER A 189 -9.22 -1.29 16.40
C SER A 189 -10.22 -0.95 17.52
N GLN A 190 -11.45 -1.48 17.46
CA GLN A 190 -12.42 -1.30 18.53
C GLN A 190 -11.92 -1.97 19.82
N GLU A 191 -11.90 -1.22 20.93
CA GLU A 191 -11.55 -1.73 22.26
C GLU A 191 -12.67 -2.63 22.82
N GLU A 192 -12.31 -3.61 23.65
CA GLU A 192 -13.25 -4.54 24.28
C GLU A 192 -14.26 -3.83 25.19
N TYR A 193 -13.83 -2.71 25.78
CA TYR A 193 -14.66 -1.91 26.70
C TYR A 193 -14.69 -0.47 26.23
N MET A 194 -15.84 0.18 26.41
CA MET A 194 -16.00 1.62 26.22
C MET A 194 -16.30 2.29 27.55
N TYR A 195 -15.89 3.53 27.71
CA TYR A 195 -16.18 4.35 28.86
C TYR A 195 -17.33 5.29 28.53
N ILE A 196 -18.45 5.15 29.26
CA ILE A 196 -19.62 6.02 29.12
C ILE A 196 -19.80 6.84 30.41
N PRO A 197 -20.26 8.11 30.32
CA PRO A 197 -20.59 8.90 31.49
C PRO A 197 -21.69 8.20 32.31
N LYS A 198 -21.53 8.14 33.61
CA LYS A 198 -22.53 7.63 34.53
C LYS A 198 -23.64 8.67 34.63
N THR A 199 -24.70 8.51 33.89
CA THR A 199 -25.88 9.40 33.96
C THR A 199 -26.73 9.03 35.13
N GLU A 200 -26.89 9.92 36.11
CA GLU A 200 -27.97 9.81 37.10
C GLU A 200 -29.31 9.94 36.34
N GLN A 201 -30.26 9.05 36.66
CA GLN A 201 -31.58 9.02 36.02
C GLN A 201 -32.26 10.41 36.17
N GLY A 202 -32.33 11.17 35.06
CA GLY A 202 -33.13 12.37 34.94
C GLY A 202 -32.45 13.65 34.45
N GLY A 203 -31.17 13.61 34.12
CA GLY A 203 -30.43 14.80 33.62
C GLY A 203 -30.22 14.83 32.11
N ASP A 204 -30.39 15.99 31.50
CA ASP A 204 -30.05 16.28 30.11
C ASP A 204 -28.55 16.03 29.85
N ILE A 205 -28.24 15.27 28.80
CA ILE A 205 -26.85 14.84 28.43
C ILE A 205 -26.09 16.01 27.80
N SER A 206 -25.97 17.13 28.40
CA SER A 206 -25.40 18.31 27.74
C SER A 206 -24.08 18.82 28.27
N VAL A 207 -23.52 18.32 29.40
CA VAL A 207 -22.24 18.80 29.91
C VAL A 207 -21.44 17.66 30.53
N ILE A 208 -20.42 17.16 29.82
CA ILE A 208 -19.36 16.33 30.39
C ILE A 208 -18.41 17.29 31.11
N THR A 209 -18.45 17.32 32.46
CA THR A 209 -17.47 18.02 33.28
C THR A 209 -16.32 17.09 33.65
N GLU A 210 -15.15 17.63 33.96
CA GLU A 210 -13.94 16.87 34.36
C GLU A 210 -14.18 15.91 35.53
N ASP A 211 -15.23 16.11 36.34
CA ASP A 211 -15.62 15.29 37.51
C ASP A 211 -16.64 14.17 37.17
N THR A 212 -16.97 13.94 35.89
CA THR A 212 -17.97 12.93 35.53
C THR A 212 -17.41 11.53 35.74
N GLU A 213 -17.97 10.73 36.65
CA GLU A 213 -17.59 9.32 36.82
C GLU A 213 -17.87 8.55 35.53
N LEU A 214 -16.84 7.91 34.99
CA LEU A 214 -16.94 7.06 33.80
C LEU A 214 -17.23 5.61 34.19
N MET A 215 -18.25 5.02 33.62
CA MET A 215 -18.59 3.61 33.79
C MET A 215 -18.02 2.80 32.62
N LYS A 216 -17.24 1.75 32.94
CA LYS A 216 -16.70 0.80 31.98
C LYS A 216 -17.77 -0.20 31.58
N VAL A 217 -18.16 -0.21 30.31
CA VAL A 217 -19.16 -1.15 29.75
C VAL A 217 -18.58 -1.94 28.59
N PRO A 218 -19.04 -3.19 28.36
CA PRO A 218 -18.63 -3.95 27.19
C PRO A 218 -19.01 -3.21 25.90
N ASN A 219 -18.06 -3.14 24.95
CA ASN A 219 -18.28 -2.52 23.65
C ASN A 219 -19.06 -3.48 22.74
N PRO A 220 -20.29 -3.15 22.29
CA PRO A 220 -21.07 -4.01 21.41
C PRO A 220 -20.47 -4.19 20.02
N TYR A 221 -19.56 -3.30 19.62
CA TYR A 221 -18.88 -3.33 18.32
C TYR A 221 -17.58 -4.13 18.35
N TYR A 222 -17.13 -4.55 19.56
CA TYR A 222 -15.91 -5.35 19.68
C TYR A 222 -16.08 -6.72 19.04
N VAL A 223 -15.12 -7.10 18.20
CA VAL A 223 -15.11 -8.39 17.51
C VAL A 223 -14.19 -9.36 18.23
N PHE A 224 -14.69 -10.54 18.59
CA PHE A 224 -13.95 -11.57 19.32
C PHE A 224 -13.96 -12.93 18.61
N GLY A 225 -13.12 -13.84 19.07
CA GLY A 225 -13.08 -15.24 18.67
C GLY A 225 -12.69 -15.48 17.21
N ALA A 226 -13.36 -16.43 16.56
CA ALA A 226 -13.06 -16.84 15.19
C ALA A 226 -13.25 -15.72 14.16
N LYS A 227 -14.24 -14.84 14.39
CA LYS A 227 -14.52 -13.70 13.50
C LYS A 227 -13.36 -12.71 13.51
N ARG A 228 -12.75 -12.42 14.68
CA ARG A 228 -11.58 -11.54 14.78
C ARG A 228 -10.40 -12.12 14.01
N LYS A 229 -10.10 -13.41 14.19
CA LYS A 229 -9.02 -14.11 13.47
C LYS A 229 -9.22 -14.09 11.95
N ALA A 230 -10.46 -14.23 11.47
CA ALA A 230 -10.78 -14.15 10.06
C ALA A 230 -10.55 -12.74 9.49
N LEU A 231 -10.93 -11.68 10.22
CA LEU A 231 -10.70 -10.30 9.83
C LEU A 231 -9.21 -9.94 9.84
N GLU A 232 -8.45 -10.39 10.85
CA GLU A 232 -7.00 -10.26 10.90
C GLU A 232 -6.33 -10.92 9.69
N PHE A 233 -6.75 -12.15 9.34
CA PHE A 233 -6.24 -12.84 8.15
C PHE A 233 -6.56 -12.08 6.86
N LEU A 234 -7.79 -11.55 6.71
CA LEU A 234 -8.18 -10.75 5.56
C LEU A 234 -7.35 -9.45 5.46
N LEU A 235 -7.03 -8.85 6.59
CA LEU A 235 -6.20 -7.65 6.63
C LEU A 235 -4.75 -7.97 6.26
N ASP A 236 -4.20 -9.08 6.77
CA ASP A 236 -2.82 -9.49 6.51
C ASP A 236 -2.58 -9.92 5.05
N ILE A 237 -3.56 -10.59 4.41
CA ILE A 237 -3.42 -11.07 3.04
C ILE A 237 -3.69 -9.97 2.00
N ASN A 238 -4.37 -8.89 2.37
CA ASN A 238 -4.65 -7.77 1.49
C ASN A 238 -3.50 -6.77 1.53
N PRO A 239 -2.80 -6.46 0.42
CA PRO A 239 -1.73 -5.46 0.42
C PRO A 239 -2.18 -4.10 0.98
N SER A 240 -3.41 -3.64 0.65
CA SER A 240 -3.95 -2.43 1.29
C SER A 240 -4.17 -2.58 2.79
N GLY A 241 -4.47 -3.78 3.28
CA GLY A 241 -4.58 -4.07 4.70
C GLY A 241 -3.25 -3.97 5.42
N GLN A 242 -2.18 -4.44 4.77
CA GLN A 242 -0.81 -4.28 5.25
C GLN A 242 -0.42 -2.80 5.28
N ALA A 243 -0.76 -2.03 4.24
CA ALA A 243 -0.52 -0.59 4.18
C ALA A 243 -1.19 0.16 5.33
N VAL A 244 -2.44 -0.18 5.67
CA VAL A 244 -3.17 0.41 6.79
C VAL A 244 -2.52 0.04 8.13
N GLN A 245 -2.11 -1.23 8.32
CA GLN A 245 -1.38 -1.67 9.52
C GLN A 245 -0.01 -0.97 9.67
N LEU A 246 0.73 -0.79 8.57
CA LEU A 246 2.01 -0.07 8.57
C LEU A 246 1.81 1.40 8.96
N ALA A 247 0.81 2.06 8.38
CA ALA A 247 0.49 3.45 8.67
C ALA A 247 -0.01 3.67 10.12
N ALA A 248 -0.74 2.68 10.67
CA ALA A 248 -1.17 2.69 12.07
C ALA A 248 -0.09 2.21 13.05
N LEU A 249 1.09 1.82 12.59
CA LEU A 249 2.18 1.21 13.37
C LEU A 249 1.77 -0.08 14.13
N GLU A 250 0.75 -0.77 13.64
CA GLU A 250 0.11 -1.94 14.25
C GLU A 250 0.31 -3.22 13.41
N LEU A 251 1.51 -3.45 12.91
CA LEU A 251 1.79 -4.67 12.17
C LEU A 251 1.89 -5.88 13.12
N PHE A 252 0.80 -6.64 13.23
CA PHE A 252 0.66 -7.71 14.21
C PHE A 252 1.57 -8.92 13.93
N ARG A 253 1.75 -9.29 12.65
CA ARG A 253 2.44 -10.52 12.25
C ARG A 253 3.36 -10.30 11.05
N PRO A 254 4.48 -9.57 11.20
CA PRO A 254 5.34 -9.21 10.07
C PRO A 254 5.89 -10.42 9.29
N GLY A 255 6.20 -11.53 9.97
CA GLY A 255 6.65 -12.74 9.30
C GLY A 255 5.59 -13.40 8.43
N ALA A 256 4.31 -13.40 8.86
CA ALA A 256 3.20 -13.92 8.08
C ALA A 256 2.93 -13.06 6.84
N VAL A 257 2.99 -11.73 6.98
CA VAL A 257 2.81 -10.77 5.89
C VAL A 257 3.80 -11.04 4.76
N ILE A 258 5.09 -11.23 5.05
CA ILE A 258 6.12 -11.52 4.05
C ILE A 258 5.83 -12.85 3.31
N ILE A 259 5.31 -13.85 4.03
CA ILE A 259 4.91 -15.14 3.42
C ILE A 259 3.73 -14.94 2.47
N TYR A 260 2.71 -14.18 2.89
CA TYR A 260 1.54 -13.88 2.05
C TYR A 260 1.92 -13.08 0.80
N ASP A 261 2.79 -12.09 0.93
CA ASP A 261 3.30 -11.31 -0.19
C ASP A 261 4.04 -12.19 -1.20
N THR A 262 4.91 -13.06 -0.73
CA THR A 262 5.65 -13.99 -1.59
C THR A 262 4.68 -14.93 -2.33
N ALA A 263 3.69 -15.48 -1.62
CA ALA A 263 2.71 -16.39 -2.19
C ALA A 263 1.80 -15.68 -3.23
N LEU A 264 1.31 -14.49 -2.91
CA LEU A 264 0.47 -13.69 -3.81
C LEU A 264 1.25 -13.23 -5.05
N THR A 265 2.49 -12.79 -4.88
CA THR A 265 3.37 -12.42 -6.00
C THR A 265 3.58 -13.61 -6.94
N ALA A 266 3.87 -14.79 -6.41
CA ALA A 266 4.01 -16.00 -7.21
C ALA A 266 2.70 -16.39 -7.92
N LEU A 267 1.56 -16.26 -7.23
CA LEU A 267 0.24 -16.51 -7.78
C LEU A 267 -0.07 -15.57 -8.96
N PHE A 268 0.03 -14.24 -8.76
CA PHE A 268 -0.27 -13.26 -9.80
C PHE A 268 0.69 -13.36 -10.99
N CYS A 269 1.97 -13.63 -10.74
CA CYS A 269 2.93 -13.88 -11.83
C CYS A 269 2.58 -15.13 -12.62
N SER A 270 2.21 -16.22 -11.97
CA SER A 270 1.83 -17.48 -12.63
C SER A 270 0.57 -17.32 -13.46
N LEU A 271 -0.47 -16.71 -12.89
CA LEU A 271 -1.71 -16.41 -13.59
C LEU A 271 -1.49 -15.44 -14.76
N GLY A 272 -0.64 -14.44 -14.57
CA GLY A 272 -0.32 -13.47 -15.62
C GLY A 272 0.41 -14.10 -16.81
N VAL A 273 1.38 -14.96 -16.56
CA VAL A 273 2.05 -15.74 -17.62
C VAL A 273 1.05 -16.63 -18.34
N PHE A 274 0.16 -17.31 -17.60
CA PHE A 274 -0.85 -18.20 -18.20
C PHE A 274 -1.82 -17.44 -19.11
N ILE A 275 -2.39 -16.32 -18.64
CA ILE A 275 -3.30 -15.49 -19.45
C ILE A 275 -2.58 -14.91 -20.65
N PHE A 276 -1.34 -14.40 -20.48
CA PHE A 276 -0.59 -13.80 -21.56
C PHE A 276 -0.23 -14.81 -22.65
N LYS A 277 0.01 -16.09 -22.28
CA LYS A 277 0.21 -17.17 -23.27
C LYS A 277 -1.00 -17.41 -24.16
N LYS A 278 -2.22 -17.29 -23.62
CA LYS A 278 -3.48 -17.56 -24.34
C LYS A 278 -4.02 -16.35 -25.11
N ARG A 279 -3.54 -15.15 -24.82
CA ARG A 279 -4.08 -13.92 -25.38
C ARG A 279 -3.65 -13.70 -26.81
N ASN A 280 -4.61 -13.39 -27.70
CA ASN A 280 -4.32 -12.92 -29.03
C ASN A 280 -3.89 -11.46 -29.00
N LEU A 281 -2.66 -11.17 -29.42
CA LEU A 281 -2.16 -9.81 -29.59
C LEU A 281 -2.51 -9.38 -31.02
N LYS A 282 -3.53 -8.54 -31.14
CA LYS A 282 -3.93 -7.94 -32.42
C LYS A 282 -2.95 -6.85 -32.84
#